data_0e0712bf6dc95092fd3a3a66b41a5c4e
#
_entry.id   0e0712bf6dc95092fd3a3a66b41a5c4e
#
_cell.length_a   1.000
_cell.length_b   1.000
_cell.length_c   1.000
_cell.angle_alpha   90.00
_cell.angle_beta   90.00
_cell.angle_gamma   90.00
#
_symmetry.space_group_name_H-M   'P 1'
#
loop_
_entity.id
_entity.type
_entity.pdbx_description
1 polymer ?
#
loop_
_entity_poly.entity_id
_entity_poly.type
_entity_poly.pdbx_seq_one_letter_code
_entity_poly.pdbx_strand_id
1 'polypeptide(L)' 'MKILIVEDNMILCGMIEKWLQKAGYEVLTAMDEPGARSILKKNEINLVLGDVRLPEGNGISL' A
#
# COMPACT_ATOMS: atom_id res chain seq x y z
N MET A 1 12.94 3.41 -5.27
CA MET A 1 12.06 3.40 -4.10
C MET A 1 10.85 2.53 -4.38
N LYS A 2 10.55 1.62 -3.49
CA LYS A 2 9.41 0.74 -3.62
C LYS A 2 8.27 1.22 -2.74
N ILE A 3 7.10 1.33 -3.34
CA ILE A 3 5.90 1.79 -2.65
C ILE A 3 4.85 0.71 -2.71
N LEU A 4 4.23 0.43 -1.58
CA LEU A 4 3.12 -0.52 -1.50
C LEU A 4 1.83 0.26 -1.31
N ILE A 5 0.87 0.02 -2.20
CA ILE A 5 -0.45 0.63 -2.08
C ILE A 5 -1.40 -0.42 -1.54
N VAL A 6 -2.08 -0.11 -0.44
CA VAL A 6 -3.08 -1.00 0.15
C VAL A 6 -4.43 -0.32 -0.03
N GLU A 7 -5.23 -0.84 -0.96
CA GLU A 7 -6.50 -0.21 -1.29
C GLU A 7 -7.44 -1.25 -1.88
N ASP A 8 -8.63 -1.39 -1.33
CA ASP A 8 -9.60 -2.35 -1.81
C ASP A 8 -10.39 -1.84 -3.02
N ASN A 9 -10.41 -0.54 -3.24
CA ASN A 9 -11.04 0.02 -4.42
C ASN A 9 -10.07 -0.06 -5.59
N MET A 10 -10.33 -0.98 -6.51
CA MET A 10 -9.39 -1.28 -7.58
C MET A 10 -9.19 -0.10 -8.53
N ILE A 11 -10.23 0.70 -8.73
CA ILE A 11 -10.12 1.86 -9.62
C ILE A 11 -9.19 2.89 -9.01
N LEU A 12 -9.40 3.19 -7.75
CA LEU A 12 -8.56 4.15 -7.05
C LEU A 12 -7.12 3.66 -6.97
N CYS A 13 -6.96 2.38 -6.64
CA CYS A 13 -5.64 1.77 -6.56
C CYS A 13 -4.89 1.92 -7.88
N GLY A 14 -5.57 1.63 -8.99
CA GLY A 14 -4.95 1.74 -10.30
C GLY A 14 -4.55 3.16 -10.65
N MET A 15 -5.34 4.14 -10.24
CA MET A 15 -5.00 5.53 -10.48
C MET A 15 -3.74 5.94 -9.74
N ILE A 16 -3.66 5.57 -8.47
CA ILE A 16 -2.51 5.91 -7.65
C ILE A 16 -1.27 5.20 -8.21
N GLU A 17 -1.44 3.94 -8.58
CA GLU A 17 -0.34 3.16 -9.13
C GLU A 17 0.25 3.84 -10.36
N LYS A 18 -0.61 4.27 -11.27
CA LYS A 18 -0.15 4.93 -12.48
C LYS A 18 0.60 6.22 -12.17
N TRP A 19 0.09 7.01 -11.26
CA TRP A 19 0.74 8.26 -10.89
C TRP A 19 2.15 8.01 -10.39
N LEU A 20 2.26 7.03 -9.50
CA LEU A 20 3.56 6.77 -8.87
C LEU A 20 4.53 6.15 -9.87
N GLN A 21 4.05 5.30 -10.75
CA GLN A 21 4.91 4.74 -11.79
C GLN A 21 5.43 5.81 -12.72
N LYS A 22 4.58 6.76 -13.07
CA LYS A 22 5.01 7.89 -13.90
C LYS A 22 6.08 8.71 -13.21
N ALA A 23 6.04 8.78 -11.90
CA ALA A 23 7.04 9.52 -11.14
C ALA A 23 8.35 8.75 -10.99
N GLY A 24 8.40 7.51 -11.47
CA GLY A 24 9.61 6.73 -11.44
C GLY A 24 9.73 5.78 -10.27
N TYR A 25 8.65 5.59 -9.53
CA TYR A 25 8.68 4.67 -8.40
C TYR A 25 8.26 3.27 -8.82
N GLU A 26 8.77 2.31 -8.09
CA GLU A 26 8.35 0.93 -8.24
C GLU A 26 7.15 0.70 -7.32
N VAL A 27 6.04 0.18 -7.86
CA VAL A 27 4.79 0.13 -7.11
C VAL A 27 4.29 -1.30 -7.04
N LEU A 28 3.90 -1.70 -5.84
CA LEU A 28 3.21 -2.96 -5.59
C LEU A 28 1.85 -2.63 -4.98
N THR A 29 0.89 -3.51 -5.18
CA THR A 29 -0.46 -3.25 -4.69
C THR A 29 -0.98 -4.44 -3.90
N ALA A 30 -1.83 -4.14 -2.92
CA ALA A 30 -2.53 -5.15 -2.15
C ALA A 30 -3.95 -4.68 -1.92
N MET A 31 -4.87 -5.63 -1.80
CA MET A 31 -6.27 -5.28 -1.61
C MET A 31 -6.66 -5.26 -0.14
N ASP A 32 -5.90 -5.93 0.70
CA ASP A 32 -6.26 -6.06 2.10
C ASP A 32 -4.98 -6.23 2.92
N GLU A 33 -5.17 -6.31 4.22
CA GLU A 33 -4.05 -6.40 5.14
C GLU A 33 -3.25 -7.69 4.97
N PRO A 34 -3.87 -8.87 4.86
CA PRO A 34 -3.08 -10.09 4.66
C PRO A 34 -2.23 -10.04 3.41
N GLY A 35 -2.77 -9.50 2.32
CA GLY A 35 -2.01 -9.33 1.10
C GLY A 35 -0.83 -8.39 1.28
N ALA A 36 -1.07 -7.29 1.99
CA ALA A 36 0.00 -6.33 2.26
C ALA A 36 1.09 -6.96 3.10
N ARG A 37 0.72 -7.73 4.11
CA ARG A 37 1.72 -8.39 4.96
C ARG A 37 2.57 -9.35 4.18
N SER A 38 1.94 -10.11 3.28
CA SER A 38 2.67 -11.05 2.46
C SER A 38 3.72 -10.34 1.61
N ILE A 39 3.33 -9.22 1.03
CA ILE A 39 4.24 -8.43 0.22
C ILE A 39 5.38 -7.86 1.06
N LEU A 40 5.06 -7.36 2.25
CA LEU A 40 6.06 -6.79 3.13
C LEU A 40 7.09 -7.82 3.58
N LYS A 41 6.68 -9.07 3.70
CA LYS A 41 7.61 -10.14 4.08
C LYS A 41 8.59 -10.48 2.97
N LYS A 42 8.17 -10.33 1.73
CA LYS A 42 8.97 -10.77 0.59
C LYS A 42 9.72 -9.65 -0.10
N ASN A 43 9.40 -8.42 0.21
CA ASN A 43 9.97 -7.27 -0.47
C ASN A 43 10.37 -6.20 0.52
N GLU A 44 11.41 -5.45 0.17
CA GLU A 44 11.78 -4.29 0.95
C GLU A 44 10.95 -3.11 0.48
N ILE A 45 9.96 -2.74 1.27
CA ILE A 45 9.07 -1.64 0.93
C ILE A 45 9.53 -0.40 1.68
N ASN A 46 9.68 0.70 0.94
CA ASN A 46 10.13 1.96 1.51
C ASN A 46 8.98 2.80 2.05
N LEU A 47 7.80 2.66 1.45
CA LEU A 47 6.66 3.47 1.84
C LEU A 47 5.38 2.68 1.61
N VAL A 48 4.47 2.75 2.57
CA VAL A 48 3.16 2.12 2.45
C VAL A 48 2.11 3.22 2.39
N LEU A 49 1.31 3.20 1.34
CA LEU A 49 0.20 4.11 1.17
C LEU A 49 -1.09 3.33 1.25
N GLY A 50 -2.07 3.87 1.94
CA GLY A 50 -3.36 3.22 1.94
C GLY A 50 -4.15 3.55 3.18
N ASP A 51 -5.44 3.22 3.08
CA ASP A 51 -6.36 3.40 4.19
C ASP A 51 -6.36 2.11 5.00
N VAL A 52 -5.30 1.92 5.77
CA VAL A 52 -5.19 0.74 6.58
C VAL A 52 -5.95 0.99 7.87
N ARG A 53 -7.08 0.36 7.99
CA ARG A 53 -7.86 0.45 9.22
C ARG A 53 -7.43 -0.65 10.14
N LEU A 54 -6.74 -0.27 11.17
CA LEU A 54 -6.33 -1.25 12.16
C LEU A 54 -7.40 -1.30 13.24
N PRO A 55 -7.81 -2.49 13.59
CA PRO A 55 -8.86 -2.61 14.59
C PRO A 55 -8.50 -1.96 15.91
N GLU A 56 -7.25 -2.07 16.28
CA GLU A 56 -6.81 -1.48 17.49
C GLU A 56 -6.37 -0.11 17.28
N GLY A 57 -6.57 0.30 16.22
CA GLY A 57 -6.16 1.57 15.92
C GLY A 57 -5.05 2.01 16.76
N ASN A 58 -4.85 1.54 17.28
CA ASN A 58 -4.24 2.04 17.88
C ASN A 58 -3.67 3.00 17.78
N GLY A 59 -3.88 3.12 17.69
CA GLY A 59 -3.66 3.93 17.80
C GLY A 59 -2.98 4.77 17.44
N ILE A 60 -2.87 4.66 17.24
CA ILE A 60 -2.31 5.49 16.95
C ILE A 60 -2.60 6.51 16.86
N SER A 61 -3.10 6.50 17.08
CA SER A 61 -3.26 7.45 17.00
C SER A 61 -2.79 8.32 17.21
N LEU A 62 -2.60 8.30 17.10
CA LEU A 62 -2.22 9.10 17.19
C LEU A 62 -2.37 9.79 17.33
#